data_98407306bfb5db59a9e5de890f9da668
#
_entry.id   98407306bfb5db59a9e5de890f9da668
#
_cell.length_a   1.000
_cell.length_b   1.000
_cell.length_c   1.000
_cell.angle_alpha   90.00
_cell.angle_beta   90.00
_cell.angle_gamma   90.00
#
_symmetry.space_group_name_H-M   'P 1'
#
loop_
_entity.id
_entity.type
_entity.pdbx_description
1 polymer ?
#
loop_
_entity_poly.entity_id
_entity_poly.type
_entity_poly.pdbx_seq_one_letter_code
_entity_poly.pdbx_strand_id
1 'polypeptide(L)'
;MKLIYSEEAVDNLRRFDPVERQLIAKKLRYLAENFEALRGTKKVRELKGTRYPDQYRFVIARKIRAIFRVDGDRLVLLILRIGRRKDVYE
;
A
#
# COMPACT_ATOMS: atom_id res chain seq x y z
N MET A 1 -7.68 9.89 -4.84
CA MET A 1 -7.41 8.87 -5.87
C MET A 1 -8.33 7.66 -5.68
N LYS A 2 -8.67 7.01 -6.77
CA LYS A 2 -9.40 5.76 -6.71
C LYS A 2 -8.48 4.65 -6.20
N LEU A 3 -8.96 3.87 -5.23
CA LEU A 3 -8.20 2.78 -4.63
C LEU A 3 -8.59 1.46 -5.28
N ILE A 4 -7.60 0.74 -5.80
CA ILE A 4 -7.79 -0.57 -6.42
C ILE A 4 -6.83 -1.56 -5.78
N TYR A 5 -7.31 -2.79 -5.52
CA TYR A 5 -6.50 -3.87 -4.97
C TYR A 5 -6.19 -4.88 -6.08
N SER A 6 -4.93 -5.29 -6.18
CA SER A 6 -4.56 -6.42 -7.04
C SER A 6 -5.12 -7.73 -6.46
N GLU A 7 -5.14 -8.78 -7.27
CA GLU A 7 -5.55 -10.10 -6.78
C GLU A 7 -4.66 -10.56 -5.64
N GLU A 8 -3.35 -10.35 -5.76
CA GLU A 8 -2.41 -10.70 -4.69
C GLU A 8 -2.71 -9.94 -3.40
N ALA A 9 -3.02 -8.65 -3.51
CA ALA A 9 -3.35 -7.83 -2.34
C ALA A 9 -4.63 -8.32 -1.65
N VAL A 10 -5.63 -8.71 -2.44
CA VAL A 10 -6.87 -9.28 -1.89
C VAL A 10 -6.57 -10.59 -1.15
N ASP A 11 -5.75 -11.46 -1.74
CA ASP A 11 -5.36 -12.71 -1.09
C ASP A 11 -4.56 -12.46 0.19
N ASN A 12 -3.65 -11.49 0.16
CA ASN A 12 -2.90 -11.10 1.35
C ASN A 12 -3.84 -10.64 2.47
N LEU A 13 -4.82 -9.82 2.11
CA LEU A 13 -5.75 -9.26 3.09
C LEU A 13 -6.54 -10.34 3.81
N ARG A 14 -6.87 -11.43 3.13
CA ARG A 14 -7.60 -12.56 3.73
C ARG A 14 -6.83 -13.24 4.85
N ARG A 15 -5.50 -13.12 4.86
CA ARG A 15 -4.64 -13.76 5.88
C ARG A 15 -4.60 -13.01 7.20
N PHE A 16 -5.11 -11.78 7.20
CA PHE A 16 -5.19 -10.98 8.42
C PHE A 16 -6.52 -11.25 9.13
N ASP A 17 -6.54 -11.08 10.44
CA ASP A 17 -7.79 -11.23 11.19
C ASP A 17 -8.73 -10.05 10.87
N PRO A 18 -10.02 -10.15 11.25
CA PRO A 18 -11.00 -9.10 10.92
C PRO A 18 -10.63 -7.72 11.44
N VAL A 19 -10.05 -7.62 12.62
CA VAL A 19 -9.65 -6.33 13.19
C VAL A 19 -8.53 -5.71 12.39
N GLU A 20 -7.52 -6.52 12.04
CA GLU A 20 -6.42 -6.06 11.21
C GLU A 20 -6.89 -5.65 9.81
N ARG A 21 -7.81 -6.44 9.23
CA ARG A 21 -8.37 -6.11 7.91
C ARG A 21 -9.06 -4.76 7.91
N GLN A 22 -9.84 -4.46 8.93
CA GLN A 22 -10.51 -3.17 9.05
C GLN A 22 -9.50 -2.03 9.17
N LEU A 23 -8.47 -2.22 9.97
CA LEU A 23 -7.41 -1.22 10.11
C LEU A 23 -6.71 -0.97 8.77
N ILE A 24 -6.33 -2.06 8.09
CA ILE A 24 -5.65 -1.97 6.80
C ILE A 24 -6.52 -1.21 5.80
N ALA A 25 -7.78 -1.59 5.66
CA ALA A 25 -8.71 -0.94 4.73
C ALA A 25 -8.86 0.56 5.03
N LYS A 26 -9.01 0.90 6.31
CA LYS A 26 -9.13 2.30 6.74
C LYS A 26 -7.88 3.10 6.38
N LYS A 27 -6.71 2.54 6.65
CA LYS A 27 -5.44 3.22 6.37
C LYS A 27 -5.19 3.37 4.88
N LEU A 28 -5.58 2.40 4.08
CA LEU A 28 -5.42 2.49 2.62
C LEU A 28 -6.37 3.52 2.01
N ARG A 29 -7.59 3.65 2.53
CA ARG A 29 -8.48 4.73 2.11
C ARG A 29 -7.89 6.10 2.46
N TYR A 30 -7.33 6.22 3.64
CA TYR A 30 -6.65 7.44 4.07
C TYR A 30 -5.48 7.78 3.12
N LEU A 31 -4.69 6.77 2.76
CA LEU A 31 -3.58 6.94 1.83
C LEU A 31 -4.09 7.47 0.47
N ALA A 32 -5.15 6.87 -0.07
CA ALA A 32 -5.69 7.27 -1.36
C ALA A 32 -6.20 8.72 -1.34
N GLU A 33 -6.75 9.16 -0.21
CA GLU A 33 -7.26 10.52 -0.06
C GLU A 33 -6.15 11.55 0.19
N ASN A 34 -4.99 11.12 0.70
CA ASN A 34 -3.93 12.01 1.18
C ASN A 34 -2.57 11.70 0.60
N PHE A 35 -2.50 11.03 -0.55
CA PHE A 35 -1.23 10.59 -1.11
C PHE A 35 -0.21 11.72 -1.25
N GLU A 36 -0.61 12.85 -1.80
CA GLU A 36 0.32 13.96 -2.04
C GLU A 36 0.87 14.53 -0.73
N ALA A 37 0.05 14.58 0.31
CA ALA A 37 0.49 15.05 1.62
C ALA A 37 1.42 14.03 2.31
N LEU A 38 1.23 12.75 2.06
CA LEU A 38 2.02 11.68 2.68
C LEU A 38 3.30 11.36 1.92
N ARG A 39 3.32 11.69 0.65
CA ARG A 39 4.46 11.43 -0.23
C ARG A 39 5.72 12.08 0.32
N GLY A 40 6.81 11.31 0.41
CA GLY A 40 8.08 11.79 0.92
C GLY A 40 8.19 11.82 2.45
N THR A 41 7.12 11.48 3.17
CA THR A 41 7.19 11.32 4.61
C THR A 41 7.74 9.94 4.95
N LYS A 42 7.97 9.69 6.25
CA LYS A 42 8.43 8.36 6.70
C LYS A 42 7.40 7.27 6.45
N LYS A 43 6.13 7.63 6.27
CA LYS A 43 5.06 6.66 6.06
C LYS A 43 4.94 6.21 4.61
N VAL A 44 5.31 7.06 3.66
CA VAL A 44 5.23 6.75 2.23
C VAL A 44 6.57 7.05 1.59
N ARG A 45 7.22 6.02 1.09
CA ARG A 45 8.52 6.16 0.42
C ARG A 45 8.52 5.46 -0.92
N GLU A 46 9.10 6.11 -1.90
CA GLU A 46 9.34 5.48 -3.20
C GLU A 46 10.38 4.38 -3.05
N LEU A 47 10.12 3.23 -3.66
CA LEU A 47 11.07 2.12 -3.67
C LEU A 47 12.08 2.33 -4.80
N LYS A 48 13.36 2.25 -4.46
CA LYS A 48 14.45 2.38 -5.42
C LYS A 48 15.01 1.00 -5.73
N GLY A 49 15.52 0.83 -6.95
CA GLY A 49 16.11 -0.43 -7.35
C GLY A 49 15.11 -1.53 -7.63
N THR A 50 13.83 -1.20 -7.72
CA THR A 50 12.80 -2.18 -8.11
C THR A 50 12.80 -2.35 -9.62
N ARG A 51 12.28 -3.52 -10.07
CA ARG A 51 12.13 -3.81 -11.50
C ARG A 51 11.16 -2.84 -12.18
N TYR A 52 10.15 -2.36 -11.45
CA TYR A 52 9.11 -1.51 -12.01
C TYR A 52 9.16 -0.13 -11.37
N PRO A 53 9.02 0.94 -12.17
CA PRO A 53 8.99 2.30 -11.65
C PRO A 53 7.70 2.60 -10.89
N ASP A 54 7.69 3.70 -10.17
CA ASP A 54 6.51 4.24 -9.50
C ASP A 54 5.91 3.32 -8.42
N GLN A 55 6.74 2.47 -7.83
CA GLN A 55 6.33 1.68 -6.68
C GLN A 55 6.71 2.39 -5.39
N TYR A 56 5.80 2.29 -4.43
CA TYR A 56 5.95 2.94 -3.13
C TYR A 56 5.66 1.94 -2.02
N ARG A 57 6.23 2.24 -0.86
CA ARG A 57 5.93 1.52 0.38
C ARG A 57 5.10 2.41 1.29
N PHE A 58 4.04 1.87 1.87
CA PHE A 58 3.24 2.55 2.88
C PHE A 58 3.31 1.81 4.20
N VAL A 59 3.61 2.54 5.30
CA VAL A 59 3.61 1.98 6.66
C VAL A 59 2.18 2.06 7.19
N ILE A 60 1.48 0.93 7.19
CA ILE A 60 0.10 0.85 7.69
C ILE A 60 0.10 0.84 9.21
N ALA A 61 0.96 0.01 9.78
CA ALA A 61 1.13 -0.15 11.22
C ALA A 61 2.57 -0.58 11.47
N ARG A 62 2.94 -0.71 12.73
CA ARG A 62 4.32 -1.02 13.11
C ARG A 62 4.92 -2.19 12.33
N LYS A 63 4.14 -3.26 12.14
CA LYS A 63 4.61 -4.47 11.48
C LYS A 63 3.95 -4.76 10.14
N ILE A 64 3.08 -3.87 9.67
CA ILE A 64 2.30 -4.10 8.45
C ILE A 64 2.65 -3.04 7.42
N ARG A 65 2.92 -3.49 6.19
CA ARG A 65 3.29 -2.63 5.08
C ARG A 65 2.46 -2.97 3.86
N ALA A 66 2.27 -1.97 3.00
CA ALA A 66 1.70 -2.18 1.67
C ALA A 66 2.67 -1.68 0.63
N ILE A 67 2.71 -2.37 -0.49
CA ILE A 67 3.42 -1.92 -1.69
C ILE A 67 2.36 -1.53 -2.70
N PHE A 68 2.50 -0.34 -3.29
CA PHE A 68 1.51 0.16 -4.22
C PHE A 68 2.16 0.93 -5.37
N ARG A 69 1.39 1.13 -6.44
CA ARG A 69 1.75 1.96 -7.57
C ARG A 69 0.75 3.09 -7.72
N VAL A 70 1.21 4.20 -8.28
CA VAL A 70 0.34 5.33 -8.57
C VAL A 70 0.26 5.52 -10.08
N ASP A 71 -0.96 5.56 -10.60
CA ASP A 71 -1.23 5.99 -11.97
C ASP A 71 -1.78 7.40 -11.87
N GLY A 72 -0.89 8.38 -12.06
CA GLY A 72 -1.24 9.79 -11.92
C GLY A 72 -2.23 10.29 -12.96
N ASP A 73 -2.18 9.73 -14.17
CA ASP A 73 -3.07 10.12 -15.25
C ASP A 73 -4.51 9.70 -14.99
N ARG A 74 -4.68 8.51 -14.40
CA ARG A 74 -6.01 7.97 -14.09
C ARG A 74 -6.45 8.29 -12.66
N LEU A 75 -5.58 8.87 -11.87
CA LEU A 75 -5.80 9.12 -10.44
C LEU A 75 -6.16 7.82 -9.70
N VAL A 76 -5.40 6.77 -9.99
CA VAL A 76 -5.59 5.45 -9.40
C VAL A 76 -4.39 5.09 -8.53
N LEU A 77 -4.68 4.54 -7.36
CA LEU A 77 -3.68 3.98 -6.46
C LEU A 77 -3.92 2.48 -6.39
N LEU A 78 -2.98 1.72 -6.96
CA LEU A 78 -3.09 0.27 -7.07
C LEU A 78 -2.27 -0.41 -5.99
N ILE A 79 -2.96 -1.11 -5.08
CA ILE A 79 -2.28 -1.88 -4.03
C ILE A 79 -1.81 -3.20 -4.61
N LEU A 80 -0.50 -3.40 -4.63
CA LEU A 80 0.12 -4.60 -5.19
C LEU A 80 0.23 -5.72 -4.18
N ARG A 81 0.67 -5.42 -2.96
CA ARG A 81 0.88 -6.40 -1.91
C ARG A 81 0.68 -5.78 -0.54
N ILE A 82 0.23 -6.61 0.42
CA ILE A 82 0.08 -6.24 1.81
C ILE A 82 0.71 -7.36 2.63
N GLY A 83 1.56 -7.03 3.59
CA GLY A 83 2.18 -8.08 4.39
C GLY A 83 2.88 -7.57 5.62
N ARG A 84 3.43 -8.49 6.39
CA ARG A 84 4.27 -8.16 7.50
C ARG A 84 5.55 -7.53 6.97
N ARG A 85 6.15 -6.67 7.78
CA ARG A 85 7.35 -5.91 7.38
C ARG A 85 8.44 -6.78 6.73
N LYS A 86 8.68 -7.97 7.29
CA LYS A 86 9.75 -8.85 6.78
C LYS A 86 9.36 -9.65 5.53
N ASP A 87 8.08 -9.77 5.22
CA ASP A 87 7.59 -10.63 4.14
C ASP A 87 7.21 -9.86 2.87
N VAL A 88 6.84 -8.59 3.01
CA VAL A 88 6.23 -7.81 1.93
C VAL A 88 7.21 -7.51 0.78
N TYR A 89 8.50 -7.56 1.05
CA TYR A 89 9.54 -7.23 0.06
C TYR A 89 10.06 -8.44 -0.72
N GLU A 90 9.56 -9.61 -0.45
CA GLU A 90 9.96 -10.83 -1.16
C GLU A 90 9.33 -10.99 -2.52
#